data_41b34b29af8599c271f81e7b0153e880
#
_entry.id   41b34b29af8599c271f81e7b0153e880
#
_cell.length_a   1.000
_cell.length_b   1.000
_cell.length_c   1.000
_cell.angle_alpha   90.00
_cell.angle_beta   90.00
_cell.angle_gamma   90.00
#
_symmetry.space_group_name_H-M   'P 1'
#
loop_
_entity.id
_entity.type
_entity.pdbx_description
1 polymer ?
#
loop_
_entity_poly.entity_id
_entity_poly.type
_entity_poly.pdbx_seq_one_letter_code
_entity_poly.pdbx_strand_id
1 'polypeptide(L)'
;MSRVRNIYEFKRLDKEVIKTLLLRAANDKERGLGNLDVKYDDKAIDVLAELSNGDARVALDTLGFVFENHQDGKTVTAEDISEAMQRKIGFYDRGDDKYDLLSALQKSIRGSDPDAAIYYFARLVDGGADVQMIGRRLLVIASEDIGMAYPSAISITHACVSAALMVGFPEAAINLAEAVIMLASSPKSNRSVMAYYK
;
A
#
# COMPACT_ATOMS: atom_id res chain seq x y z
N MET A 1 -11.58 35.10 -0.77
CA MET A 1 -11.05 34.70 -2.10
C MET A 1 -11.23 33.20 -2.25
N SER A 2 -12.17 32.76 -3.08
CA SER A 2 -12.43 31.35 -3.36
C SER A 2 -11.30 30.84 -4.25
N ARG A 3 -10.46 29.93 -3.72
CA ARG A 3 -9.50 29.20 -4.56
C ARG A 3 -10.30 28.16 -5.36
N VAL A 4 -10.46 28.42 -6.64
CA VAL A 4 -10.97 27.43 -7.60
C VAL A 4 -9.93 26.29 -7.65
N ARG A 5 -10.26 25.14 -7.08
CA ARG A 5 -9.46 23.92 -7.24
C ARG A 5 -9.95 23.23 -8.51
N ASN A 6 -9.09 23.13 -9.49
CA ASN A 6 -9.37 22.28 -10.64
C ASN A 6 -9.29 20.81 -10.16
N ILE A 7 -10.36 20.07 -10.33
CA ILE A 7 -10.40 18.63 -10.04
C ILE A 7 -10.09 17.91 -11.34
N TYR A 8 -9.01 17.12 -11.34
CA TYR A 8 -8.65 16.25 -12.45
C TYR A 8 -8.94 14.81 -12.02
N GLU A 9 -9.84 14.15 -12.75
CA GLU A 9 -10.13 12.73 -12.56
C GLU A 9 -9.13 11.90 -13.36
N PHE A 10 -8.32 11.09 -12.69
CA PHE A 10 -7.45 10.11 -13.32
C PHE A 10 -8.17 8.77 -13.38
N LYS A 11 -8.46 8.30 -14.59
CA LYS A 11 -9.03 6.97 -14.84
C LYS A 11 -7.92 5.93 -14.93
N ARG A 12 -8.25 4.67 -14.63
CA ARG A 12 -7.36 3.54 -14.90
C ARG A 12 -7.03 3.48 -16.40
N LEU A 13 -5.81 3.05 -16.73
CA LEU A 13 -5.37 2.92 -18.11
C LEU A 13 -6.00 1.69 -18.76
N ASP A 14 -6.28 1.80 -20.07
CA ASP A 14 -6.74 0.66 -20.84
C ASP A 14 -5.62 -0.37 -21.03
N LYS A 15 -6.00 -1.65 -21.22
CA LYS A 15 -5.07 -2.78 -21.42
C LYS A 15 -4.04 -2.50 -22.52
N GLU A 16 -4.45 -1.92 -23.64
CA GLU A 16 -3.57 -1.60 -24.79
C GLU A 16 -2.53 -0.52 -24.44
N VAL A 17 -2.91 0.44 -23.60
CA VAL A 17 -1.98 1.47 -23.11
C VAL A 17 -0.94 0.84 -22.17
N ILE A 18 -1.39 -0.02 -21.26
CA ILE A 18 -0.47 -0.78 -20.37
C ILE A 18 0.49 -1.65 -21.20
N LYS A 19 -0.03 -2.39 -22.18
CA LYS A 19 0.79 -3.21 -23.10
C LYS A 19 1.87 -2.37 -23.78
N THR A 20 1.50 -1.20 -24.30
CA THR A 20 2.44 -0.27 -24.93
C THR A 20 3.55 0.18 -23.96
N LEU A 21 3.19 0.50 -22.73
CA LEU A 21 4.16 0.87 -21.67
C LEU A 21 5.10 -0.28 -21.34
N LEU A 22 4.60 -1.51 -21.21
CA LEU A 22 5.39 -2.70 -20.93
C LEU A 22 6.38 -3.01 -22.05
N LEU A 23 5.94 -2.98 -23.31
CA LEU A 23 6.81 -3.20 -24.47
C LEU A 23 7.92 -2.13 -24.55
N ARG A 24 7.56 -0.87 -24.28
CA ARG A 24 8.55 0.20 -24.23
C ARG A 24 9.58 -0.05 -23.11
N ALA A 25 9.13 -0.38 -21.91
CA ALA A 25 10.02 -0.65 -20.78
C ALA A 25 10.93 -1.87 -21.04
N ALA A 26 10.40 -2.94 -21.64
CA ALA A 26 11.16 -4.14 -21.97
C ALA A 26 12.26 -3.89 -23.01
N ASN A 27 12.06 -2.97 -23.96
CA ASN A 27 12.98 -2.73 -25.06
C ASN A 27 13.88 -1.50 -24.89
N ASP A 28 13.57 -0.58 -23.98
CA ASP A 28 14.34 0.64 -23.75
C ASP A 28 15.63 0.30 -23.00
N LYS A 29 16.78 0.52 -23.66
CA LYS A 29 18.12 0.24 -23.11
C LYS A 29 18.65 1.36 -22.20
N GLU A 30 18.12 2.58 -22.32
CA GLU A 30 18.61 3.71 -21.53
C GLU A 30 17.85 3.89 -20.21
N ARG A 31 16.52 3.71 -20.25
CA ARG A 31 15.63 4.00 -19.12
C ARG A 31 14.74 2.83 -18.72
N GLY A 32 14.86 1.71 -19.40
CA GLY A 32 14.07 0.50 -19.18
C GLY A 32 14.92 -0.72 -18.89
N LEU A 33 14.38 -1.87 -19.22
CA LEU A 33 14.94 -3.20 -18.90
C LEU A 33 15.67 -3.83 -20.10
N GLY A 34 15.77 -3.12 -21.24
CA GLY A 34 16.35 -3.65 -22.49
C GLY A 34 17.82 -4.06 -22.39
N ASN A 35 18.54 -3.62 -21.36
CA ASN A 35 19.94 -4.05 -21.10
C ASN A 35 20.04 -5.43 -20.44
N LEU A 36 18.95 -5.98 -19.89
CA LEU A 36 18.92 -7.29 -19.28
C LEU A 36 18.88 -8.42 -20.32
N ASP A 37 18.62 -8.09 -21.59
CA ASP A 37 18.56 -9.02 -22.74
C ASP A 37 17.68 -10.27 -22.49
N VAL A 38 16.57 -10.08 -21.76
CA VAL A 38 15.63 -11.13 -21.39
C VAL A 38 14.70 -11.43 -22.56
N LYS A 39 14.61 -12.70 -22.95
CA LYS A 39 13.61 -13.17 -23.91
C LYS A 39 12.25 -13.34 -23.23
N TYR A 40 11.19 -12.91 -23.88
CA TYR A 40 9.82 -13.05 -23.37
C TYR A 40 8.85 -13.42 -24.50
N ASP A 41 7.76 -14.12 -24.14
CA ASP A 41 6.66 -14.41 -25.05
C ASP A 41 5.69 -13.19 -25.08
N ASP A 42 5.13 -12.87 -26.24
CA ASP A 42 4.11 -11.83 -26.39
C ASP A 42 2.91 -12.08 -25.47
N LYS A 43 2.56 -13.35 -25.22
CA LYS A 43 1.53 -13.74 -24.27
C LYS A 43 1.85 -13.32 -22.83
N ALA A 44 3.10 -13.31 -22.44
CA ALA A 44 3.52 -12.87 -21.11
C ALA A 44 3.17 -11.39 -20.90
N ILE A 45 3.43 -10.54 -21.90
CA ILE A 45 3.09 -9.11 -21.87
C ILE A 45 1.56 -8.92 -21.86
N ASP A 46 0.82 -9.71 -22.64
CA ASP A 46 -0.65 -9.63 -22.69
C ASP A 46 -1.30 -9.99 -21.34
N VAL A 47 -0.82 -11.07 -20.71
CA VAL A 47 -1.27 -11.52 -19.38
C VAL A 47 -0.93 -10.46 -18.31
N LEU A 48 0.27 -9.88 -18.36
CA LEU A 48 0.67 -8.85 -17.40
C LEU A 48 -0.20 -7.58 -17.56
N ALA A 49 -0.46 -7.16 -18.80
CA ALA A 49 -1.32 -6.01 -19.08
C ALA A 49 -2.76 -6.22 -18.58
N GLU A 50 -3.27 -7.44 -18.67
CA GLU A 50 -4.60 -7.81 -18.20
C GLU A 50 -4.65 -7.85 -16.66
N LEU A 51 -3.71 -8.59 -16.03
CA LEU A 51 -3.68 -8.79 -14.57
C LEU A 51 -3.36 -7.49 -13.81
N SER A 52 -2.69 -6.52 -14.43
CA SER A 52 -2.41 -5.20 -13.80
C SER A 52 -3.67 -4.32 -13.65
N ASN A 53 -4.78 -4.69 -14.28
CA ASN A 53 -6.08 -4.01 -14.18
C ASN A 53 -5.97 -2.48 -14.34
N GLY A 54 -5.16 -2.02 -15.30
CA GLY A 54 -4.97 -0.60 -15.61
C GLY A 54 -4.02 0.16 -14.68
N ASP A 55 -3.31 -0.53 -13.78
CA ASP A 55 -2.28 0.06 -12.93
C ASP A 55 -0.89 -0.12 -13.55
N ALA A 56 -0.37 0.98 -14.13
CA ALA A 56 0.94 1.00 -14.78
C ALA A 56 2.10 0.72 -13.81
N ARG A 57 1.99 1.12 -12.56
CA ARG A 57 3.04 0.89 -11.55
C ARG A 57 3.14 -0.59 -11.25
N VAL A 58 2.01 -1.24 -10.95
CA VAL A 58 1.94 -2.69 -10.72
C VAL A 58 2.52 -3.44 -11.92
N ALA A 59 2.13 -3.04 -13.15
CA ALA A 59 2.60 -3.66 -14.38
C ALA A 59 4.12 -3.55 -14.53
N LEU A 60 4.68 -2.34 -14.41
CA LEU A 60 6.11 -2.08 -14.58
C LEU A 60 6.96 -2.71 -13.47
N ASP A 61 6.53 -2.62 -12.21
CA ASP A 61 7.23 -3.24 -11.08
C ASP A 61 7.25 -4.77 -11.19
N THR A 62 6.18 -5.38 -11.73
CA THR A 62 6.15 -6.83 -11.95
C THR A 62 7.06 -7.24 -13.09
N LEU A 63 7.05 -6.49 -14.20
CA LEU A 63 7.97 -6.73 -15.30
C LEU A 63 9.42 -6.64 -14.85
N GLY A 64 9.77 -5.60 -14.08
CA GLY A 64 11.11 -5.42 -13.51
C GLY A 64 11.52 -6.60 -12.64
N PHE A 65 10.65 -6.99 -11.69
CA PHE A 65 10.91 -8.13 -10.81
C PHE A 65 11.13 -9.43 -11.58
N VAL A 66 10.31 -9.73 -12.59
CA VAL A 66 10.44 -10.96 -13.37
C VAL A 66 11.73 -10.93 -14.19
N PHE A 67 12.05 -9.81 -14.85
CA PHE A 67 13.26 -9.69 -15.68
C PHE A 67 14.54 -9.73 -14.85
N GLU A 68 14.59 -9.10 -13.68
CA GLU A 68 15.76 -9.10 -12.78
C GLU A 68 16.01 -10.49 -12.15
N ASN A 69 14.95 -11.27 -11.94
CA ASN A 69 15.05 -12.62 -11.36
C ASN A 69 14.99 -13.74 -12.41
N HIS A 70 15.08 -13.38 -13.69
CA HIS A 70 15.03 -14.34 -14.78
C HIS A 70 16.29 -15.21 -14.80
N GLN A 71 16.11 -16.52 -15.03
CA GLN A 71 17.23 -17.46 -15.18
C GLN A 71 17.80 -17.37 -16.60
N ASP A 72 19.12 -17.22 -16.71
CA ASP A 72 19.83 -17.10 -17.98
C ASP A 72 19.40 -18.15 -19.01
N GLY A 73 19.03 -17.66 -20.21
CA GLY A 73 18.69 -18.48 -21.35
C GLY A 73 17.27 -19.05 -21.42
N LYS A 74 16.41 -18.78 -20.42
CA LYS A 74 15.00 -19.14 -20.49
C LYS A 74 14.17 -17.97 -21.08
N THR A 75 13.02 -18.29 -21.66
CA THR A 75 12.05 -17.28 -22.11
C THR A 75 11.01 -17.07 -21.03
N VAL A 76 10.75 -15.81 -20.67
CA VAL A 76 9.66 -15.47 -19.73
C VAL A 76 8.32 -15.82 -20.36
N THR A 77 7.55 -16.66 -19.68
CA THR A 77 6.26 -17.16 -20.13
C THR A 77 5.09 -16.47 -19.40
N ALA A 78 3.87 -16.71 -19.88
CA ALA A 78 2.66 -16.25 -19.22
C ALA A 78 2.48 -16.86 -17.81
N GLU A 79 2.99 -18.09 -17.62
CA GLU A 79 2.99 -18.79 -16.32
C GLU A 79 3.92 -18.08 -15.33
N ASP A 80 5.12 -17.68 -15.74
CA ASP A 80 6.07 -16.91 -14.89
C ASP A 80 5.47 -15.60 -14.43
N ILE A 81 4.79 -14.90 -15.33
CA ILE A 81 4.04 -13.67 -15.02
C ILE A 81 2.91 -13.95 -14.03
N SER A 82 2.13 -14.99 -14.28
CA SER A 82 1.00 -15.37 -13.42
C SER A 82 1.48 -15.73 -12.01
N GLU A 83 2.58 -16.49 -11.90
CA GLU A 83 3.19 -16.85 -10.61
C GLU A 83 3.75 -15.60 -9.89
N ALA A 84 4.46 -14.72 -10.60
CA ALA A 84 4.97 -13.47 -10.06
C ALA A 84 3.82 -12.55 -9.60
N MET A 85 2.75 -12.47 -10.39
CA MET A 85 1.54 -11.73 -10.03
C MET A 85 0.83 -12.38 -8.85
N GLN A 86 0.71 -13.71 -8.76
CA GLN A 86 0.11 -14.38 -7.62
C GLN A 86 0.92 -14.17 -6.33
N ARG A 87 2.23 -14.23 -6.40
CA ARG A 87 3.12 -13.85 -5.29
C ARG A 87 2.95 -12.37 -4.92
N LYS A 88 2.74 -11.49 -5.92
CA LYS A 88 2.44 -10.07 -5.72
C LYS A 88 0.95 -9.79 -5.49
N ILE A 89 0.01 -10.58 -6.00
CA ILE A 89 -1.44 -10.42 -5.75
C ILE A 89 -1.75 -10.66 -4.27
N GLY A 90 -1.01 -11.53 -3.58
CA GLY A 90 -0.95 -11.46 -2.12
C GLY A 90 -0.54 -10.06 -1.60
N PHE A 91 0.21 -9.29 -2.41
CA PHE A 91 0.74 -7.96 -2.08
C PHE A 91 -0.02 -6.79 -2.75
N TYR A 92 -0.61 -6.93 -3.95
CA TYR A 92 -1.01 -5.80 -4.81
C TYR A 92 -2.47 -5.75 -5.26
N ASP A 93 -3.25 -6.81 -5.11
CA ASP A 93 -4.68 -6.79 -5.47
C ASP A 93 -5.52 -5.84 -4.58
N ARG A 94 -4.81 -4.96 -3.85
CA ARG A 94 -5.36 -4.09 -2.80
C ARG A 94 -4.70 -2.71 -2.73
N GLY A 95 -4.19 -2.17 -3.84
CA GLY A 95 -3.63 -0.81 -3.84
C GLY A 95 -4.67 0.23 -3.39
N ASP A 96 -5.84 0.23 -4.01
CA ASP A 96 -6.99 1.04 -3.57
C ASP A 96 -7.55 0.51 -2.24
N ASP A 97 -7.63 -0.82 -2.06
CA ASP A 97 -8.06 -1.47 -0.82
C ASP A 97 -7.19 -1.11 0.39
N LYS A 98 -5.87 -0.94 0.26
CA LYS A 98 -5.01 -0.56 1.39
C LYS A 98 -5.33 0.85 1.91
N TYR A 99 -5.56 1.80 1.01
CA TYR A 99 -5.97 3.14 1.41
C TYR A 99 -7.39 3.15 2.00
N ASP A 100 -8.28 2.35 1.44
CA ASP A 100 -9.64 2.18 1.96
C ASP A 100 -9.61 1.47 3.31
N LEU A 101 -8.79 0.44 3.49
CA LEU A 101 -8.60 -0.24 4.77
C LEU A 101 -7.97 0.69 5.83
N LEU A 102 -6.98 1.52 5.45
CA LEU A 102 -6.42 2.53 6.35
C LEU A 102 -7.46 3.58 6.74
N SER A 103 -8.31 3.97 5.80
CA SER A 103 -9.43 4.89 6.05
C SER A 103 -10.50 4.26 6.95
N ALA A 104 -10.81 2.99 6.73
CA ALA A 104 -11.74 2.22 7.56
C ALA A 104 -11.19 2.03 8.99
N LEU A 105 -9.90 1.68 9.13
CA LEU A 105 -9.21 1.62 10.42
C LEU A 105 -9.31 2.95 11.17
N GLN A 106 -9.00 4.07 10.52
CA GLN A 106 -9.10 5.40 11.13
C GLN A 106 -10.53 5.73 11.55
N LYS A 107 -11.52 5.45 10.70
CA LYS A 107 -12.94 5.70 11.00
C LYS A 107 -13.42 4.85 12.17
N SER A 108 -13.01 3.58 12.26
CA SER A 108 -13.33 2.69 13.37
C SER A 108 -12.73 3.19 14.69
N ILE A 109 -11.46 3.61 14.69
CA ILE A 109 -10.80 4.22 15.85
C ILE A 109 -11.52 5.51 16.25
N ARG A 110 -11.83 6.38 15.29
CA ARG A 110 -12.57 7.64 15.51
C ARG A 110 -13.97 7.40 16.08
N GLY A 111 -14.62 6.32 15.60
CA GLY A 111 -15.94 5.88 16.08
C GLY A 111 -15.91 5.17 17.44
N SER A 112 -14.73 4.97 18.04
CA SER A 112 -14.53 4.22 19.29
C SER A 112 -15.06 2.79 19.21
N ASP A 113 -14.80 2.12 18.08
CA ASP A 113 -15.12 0.72 17.83
C ASP A 113 -13.81 -0.10 17.76
N PRO A 114 -13.34 -0.68 18.89
CA PRO A 114 -12.11 -1.45 18.92
C PRO A 114 -12.20 -2.76 18.12
N ASP A 115 -13.36 -3.40 18.04
CA ASP A 115 -13.54 -4.65 17.32
C ASP A 115 -13.40 -4.43 15.81
N ALA A 116 -14.08 -3.41 15.27
CA ALA A 116 -13.90 -3.02 13.87
C ALA A 116 -12.47 -2.54 13.59
N ALA A 117 -11.85 -1.79 14.51
CA ALA A 117 -10.47 -1.32 14.34
C ALA A 117 -9.48 -2.49 14.23
N ILE A 118 -9.57 -3.48 15.11
CA ILE A 118 -8.74 -4.70 15.05
C ILE A 118 -9.02 -5.52 13.79
N TYR A 119 -10.27 -5.61 13.36
CA TYR A 119 -10.62 -6.29 12.11
C TYR A 119 -9.91 -5.65 10.90
N TYR A 120 -10.02 -4.33 10.74
CA TYR A 120 -9.36 -3.64 9.61
C TYR A 120 -7.84 -3.63 9.74
N PHE A 121 -7.30 -3.58 10.96
CA PHE A 121 -5.87 -3.77 11.20
C PHE A 121 -5.40 -5.16 10.75
N ALA A 122 -6.09 -6.22 11.15
CA ALA A 122 -5.77 -7.59 10.73
C ALA A 122 -5.83 -7.73 9.20
N ARG A 123 -6.84 -7.13 8.55
CA ARG A 123 -6.95 -7.08 7.09
C ARG A 123 -5.77 -6.36 6.43
N LEU A 124 -5.24 -5.29 7.04
CA LEU A 124 -4.05 -4.59 6.56
C LEU A 124 -2.81 -5.47 6.66
N VAL A 125 -2.62 -6.16 7.79
CA VAL A 125 -1.49 -7.08 8.01
C VAL A 125 -1.55 -8.25 7.03
N ASP A 126 -2.70 -8.92 6.93
CA ASP A 126 -2.93 -10.01 5.98
C ASP A 126 -2.75 -9.57 4.52
N GLY A 127 -3.15 -8.33 4.21
CA GLY A 127 -2.91 -7.68 2.91
C GLY A 127 -1.48 -7.23 2.67
N GLY A 128 -0.51 -7.56 3.55
CA GLY A 128 0.90 -7.23 3.40
C GLY A 128 1.22 -5.74 3.52
N ALA A 129 0.47 -4.99 4.32
CA ALA A 129 0.86 -3.63 4.69
C ALA A 129 2.07 -3.67 5.61
N ASP A 130 3.09 -2.85 5.34
CA ASP A 130 4.29 -2.81 6.16
C ASP A 130 4.08 -2.04 7.48
N VAL A 131 4.99 -2.28 8.43
CA VAL A 131 4.96 -1.64 9.77
C VAL A 131 4.98 -0.11 9.64
N GLN A 132 5.73 0.44 8.69
CA GLN A 132 5.85 1.90 8.51
C GLN A 132 4.54 2.51 8.03
N MET A 133 3.85 1.87 7.09
CA MET A 133 2.57 2.33 6.56
C MET A 133 1.51 2.40 7.66
N ILE A 134 1.35 1.31 8.41
CA ILE A 134 0.40 1.22 9.52
C ILE A 134 0.80 2.20 10.63
N GLY A 135 2.07 2.20 11.02
CA GLY A 135 2.61 3.05 12.09
C GLY A 135 2.41 4.54 11.82
N ARG A 136 2.70 5.01 10.59
CA ARG A 136 2.46 6.40 10.20
C ARG A 136 0.98 6.78 10.36
N ARG A 137 0.06 5.90 9.95
CA ARG A 137 -1.37 6.14 10.10
C ARG A 137 -1.78 6.23 11.57
N LEU A 138 -1.30 5.33 12.42
CA LEU A 138 -1.60 5.34 13.85
C LEU A 138 -1.08 6.61 14.54
N LEU A 139 0.12 7.08 14.19
CA LEU A 139 0.67 8.35 14.71
C LEU A 139 -0.17 9.56 14.30
N VAL A 140 -0.66 9.58 13.06
CA VAL A 140 -1.59 10.63 12.61
C VAL A 140 -2.89 10.57 13.40
N ILE A 141 -3.49 9.38 13.56
CA ILE A 141 -4.72 9.18 14.34
C ILE A 141 -4.55 9.63 15.79
N ALA A 142 -3.41 9.31 16.42
CA ALA A 142 -3.11 9.73 17.79
C ALA A 142 -3.15 11.25 17.95
N SER A 143 -2.68 12.00 16.94
CA SER A 143 -2.66 13.46 16.96
C SER A 143 -3.96 14.11 16.46
N GLU A 144 -4.57 13.52 15.43
CA GLU A 144 -5.75 14.07 14.74
C GLU A 144 -7.05 13.76 15.48
N ASP A 145 -7.25 12.51 15.87
CA ASP A 145 -8.53 12.02 16.41
C ASP A 145 -8.56 11.95 17.93
N ILE A 146 -7.42 11.66 18.58
CA ILE A 146 -7.28 11.61 20.03
C ILE A 146 -6.82 12.96 20.58
N GLY A 147 -5.69 13.45 20.05
CA GLY A 147 -5.15 14.76 20.36
C GLY A 147 -5.11 15.08 21.85
N MET A 148 -5.64 16.26 22.22
CA MET A 148 -5.63 16.76 23.58
C MET A 148 -6.63 16.09 24.54
N ALA A 149 -7.48 15.19 24.03
CA ALA A 149 -8.34 14.38 24.93
C ALA A 149 -7.54 13.34 25.72
N TYR A 150 -6.44 12.84 25.15
CA TYR A 150 -5.47 11.99 25.81
C TYR A 150 -4.06 12.29 25.30
N PRO A 151 -3.36 13.30 25.86
CA PRO A 151 -2.09 13.79 25.33
C PRO A 151 -0.97 12.75 25.27
N SER A 152 -1.01 11.73 26.13
CA SER A 152 -0.02 10.65 26.13
C SER A 152 -0.18 9.67 24.98
N ALA A 153 -1.32 9.69 24.27
CA ALA A 153 -1.58 8.76 23.17
C ALA A 153 -0.49 8.74 22.11
N ILE A 154 0.03 9.92 21.74
CA ILE A 154 1.10 10.02 20.72
C ILE A 154 2.40 9.32 21.19
N SER A 155 2.79 9.50 22.46
CA SER A 155 4.00 8.88 23.01
C SER A 155 3.87 7.36 23.12
N ILE A 156 2.71 6.87 23.56
CA ILE A 156 2.43 5.43 23.64
C ILE A 156 2.42 4.83 22.24
N THR A 157 1.70 5.45 21.30
CA THR A 157 1.66 4.99 19.89
C THR A 157 3.07 4.97 19.29
N HIS A 158 3.87 6.00 19.53
CA HIS A 158 5.26 6.03 19.04
C HIS A 158 6.09 4.89 19.63
N ALA A 159 5.95 4.59 20.93
CA ALA A 159 6.65 3.47 21.54
C ALA A 159 6.25 2.12 20.92
N CYS A 160 4.94 1.88 20.71
CA CYS A 160 4.43 0.68 20.05
C CYS A 160 4.96 0.56 18.61
N VAL A 161 4.92 1.65 17.83
CA VAL A 161 5.43 1.66 16.44
C VAL A 161 6.94 1.42 16.42
N SER A 162 7.70 2.04 17.32
CA SER A 162 9.15 1.85 17.41
C SER A 162 9.50 0.40 17.78
N ALA A 163 8.79 -0.20 18.73
CA ALA A 163 8.95 -1.61 19.08
C ALA A 163 8.62 -2.51 17.88
N ALA A 164 7.52 -2.25 17.19
CA ALA A 164 7.13 -3.00 16.00
C ALA A 164 8.18 -2.95 14.87
N LEU A 165 8.82 -1.78 14.67
CA LEU A 165 9.91 -1.62 13.70
C LEU A 165 11.17 -2.39 14.08
N MET A 166 11.42 -2.57 15.38
CA MET A 166 12.59 -3.32 15.89
C MET A 166 12.41 -4.83 15.74
N VAL A 167 11.20 -5.34 15.99
CA VAL A 167 10.95 -6.79 15.99
C VAL A 167 10.55 -7.32 14.60
N GLY A 168 9.84 -6.52 13.81
CA GLY A 168 9.34 -6.96 12.51
C GLY A 168 8.12 -7.91 12.61
N PHE A 169 7.47 -8.17 11.47
CA PHE A 169 6.41 -9.17 11.42
C PHE A 169 6.98 -10.59 11.51
N PRO A 170 6.27 -11.53 12.16
CA PRO A 170 4.88 -11.42 12.63
C PRO A 170 4.69 -10.74 13.99
N GLU A 171 5.70 -10.63 14.84
CA GLU A 171 5.59 -10.13 16.22
C GLU A 171 5.20 -8.65 16.30
N ALA A 172 5.57 -7.84 15.30
CA ALA A 172 5.17 -6.44 15.18
C ALA A 172 3.65 -6.24 15.27
N ALA A 173 2.86 -7.25 14.86
CA ALA A 173 1.42 -7.20 14.92
C ALA A 173 0.90 -7.02 16.35
N ILE A 174 1.58 -7.58 17.35
CA ILE A 174 1.21 -7.48 18.77
C ILE A 174 1.33 -6.03 19.24
N ASN A 175 2.49 -5.41 18.97
CA ASN A 175 2.75 -4.02 19.36
C ASN A 175 1.81 -3.03 18.67
N LEU A 176 1.53 -3.26 17.38
CA LEU A 176 0.61 -2.40 16.63
C LEU A 176 -0.85 -2.60 17.08
N ALA A 177 -1.26 -3.83 17.39
CA ALA A 177 -2.60 -4.12 17.93
C ALA A 177 -2.84 -3.41 19.27
N GLU A 178 -1.84 -3.37 20.17
CA GLU A 178 -1.91 -2.62 21.41
C GLU A 178 -2.21 -1.14 21.15
N ALA A 179 -1.48 -0.52 20.21
CA ALA A 179 -1.72 0.87 19.83
C ALA A 179 -3.14 1.07 19.24
N VAL A 180 -3.60 0.16 18.38
CA VAL A 180 -4.95 0.21 17.78
C VAL A 180 -6.04 0.18 18.85
N ILE A 181 -5.97 -0.78 19.77
CA ILE A 181 -6.94 -0.94 20.86
C ILE A 181 -6.92 0.28 21.79
N MET A 182 -5.73 0.73 22.19
CA MET A 182 -5.58 1.91 23.02
C MET A 182 -6.19 3.15 22.37
N LEU A 183 -5.91 3.39 21.09
CA LEU A 183 -6.46 4.54 20.36
C LEU A 183 -7.98 4.42 20.19
N ALA A 184 -8.51 3.23 19.87
CA ALA A 184 -9.94 3.01 19.70
C ALA A 184 -10.71 3.24 21.01
N SER A 185 -10.12 2.86 22.16
CA SER A 185 -10.71 2.98 23.49
C SER A 185 -10.47 4.34 24.15
N SER A 186 -9.63 5.21 23.58
CA SER A 186 -9.32 6.53 24.12
C SER A 186 -10.44 7.56 23.85
N PRO A 187 -10.58 8.60 24.69
CA PRO A 187 -11.46 9.74 24.37
C PRO A 187 -10.95 10.47 23.12
N LYS A 188 -11.85 11.11 22.39
CA LYS A 188 -11.58 11.72 21.08
C LYS A 188 -11.62 13.25 21.12
N SER A 189 -10.68 13.92 20.43
CA SER A 189 -10.67 15.37 20.23
C SER A 189 -9.88 15.74 18.99
N ASN A 190 -10.52 16.39 18.05
CA ASN A 190 -9.88 16.93 16.85
C ASN A 190 -9.46 18.41 16.98
N ARG A 191 -9.44 18.98 18.19
CA ARG A 191 -9.21 20.42 18.43
C ARG A 191 -7.86 20.90 17.91
N SER A 192 -6.82 20.06 18.00
CA SER A 192 -5.47 20.39 17.48
C SER A 192 -5.50 20.62 15.98
N VAL A 193 -6.16 19.72 15.24
CA VAL A 193 -6.32 19.83 13.78
C VAL A 193 -7.18 21.04 13.42
N MET A 194 -8.30 21.24 14.11
CA MET A 194 -9.17 22.40 13.86
C MET A 194 -8.46 23.73 14.13
N ALA A 195 -7.55 23.79 15.09
CA ALA A 195 -6.76 24.99 15.36
C ALA A 195 -5.73 25.27 14.26
N TYR A 196 -5.15 24.20 13.67
CA TYR A 196 -4.19 24.32 12.59
C TYR A 196 -4.82 24.79 11.25
N TYR A 197 -6.06 24.39 10.97
CA TYR A 197 -6.77 24.75 9.73
C TYR A 197 -7.57 26.06 9.80
N LYS A 198 -7.60 26.77 10.94
CA LYS A 198 -8.16 28.10 11.08
C LYS A 198 -7.18 29.18 10.66
#